data_9d4e643c729e272d2a708ffc65cdbbf5
#
_entry.id   9d4e643c729e272d2a708ffc65cdbbf5
#
_cell.length_a   1.000
_cell.length_b   1.000
_cell.length_c   1.000
_cell.angle_alpha   90.00
_cell.angle_beta   90.00
_cell.angle_gamma   90.00
#
_symmetry.space_group_name_H-M   'P 1'
#
loop_
_entity.id
_entity.type
_entity.pdbx_description
1 polymer ?
#
loop_
_entity_poly.entity_id
_entity_poly.type
_entity_poly.pdbx_seq_one_letter_code
_entity_poly.pdbx_strand_id
1 'polypeptide(L)'
;VTGANLRVDDERWRKYAKAIKDGHSQRTAAKMAGISHSTVMRQYRTPTSRLNRVLGEAGFESAGVINIEKIKGDAEKAINDFGYFRQRYFARSTSPWAEEAAYKVLALAESPNKEYVVVNCPPGVGKSTFFTHDLPVWLAVRNRARRTMIGSRTAGQATKYTGRIRRTFERVTPVKADPVLLEKGLAKDAESTLITDFGRFKPSNSDLWRLDEFILAQDGGVAVDDKEPNFVAYGMDSGFLGGRFDTVIWDDLVDKTNIRTVEARENLINWWETEAETRLDPGGLLILQGQRMSPDDLYRYALNLVDWSEEFEEEPEKAPKKYHHIIYKAHYDDLCEAENNGGVHHGNYPDGCLLDSYRLPWRELSRVRKTKLDKFLTLYQQEDVDAEASLIQQAWIDGGIDKDGVQSQGCWDATRNIGNWPKGVMGYSVVTADPSPTKYWAVQWWAYSPDTKMQHLVDLARTPMEAPDFLDYNQDTRTYTGLLEEWWVRSNDQGHPFTYLIVEANAAQRFMLQYDHFKRWSAIRNVNLVPHQTNRNKSDESYGVQTLAPHYKAGRVRFPGGGTYLESKAVMKPMVKELIQWPEGSTDDTVMAHWFLIWNAPHLFDGNNGQVYQFSNRPAWVQRNANRFKRGV
;
A
#
# COMPACT_ATOMS: atom_id res chain seq x y z
N VAL A 1 -25.48 17.32 -22.66
CA VAL A 1 -25.36 18.63 -22.00
C VAL A 1 -24.80 18.38 -20.62
N THR A 2 -23.52 18.55 -20.53
CA THR A 2 -22.65 18.34 -19.38
C THR A 2 -23.09 19.18 -18.19
N GLY A 3 -23.37 18.53 -17.05
CA GLY A 3 -23.60 19.17 -15.77
C GLY A 3 -22.30 19.71 -15.20
N ALA A 4 -21.92 20.92 -15.62
CA ALA A 4 -20.91 21.67 -14.90
C ALA A 4 -21.29 21.74 -13.43
N ASN A 5 -20.43 21.29 -12.52
CA ASN A 5 -20.50 21.49 -11.08
C ASN A 5 -20.45 23.02 -10.80
N LEU A 6 -21.57 23.70 -11.00
CA LEU A 6 -21.74 25.09 -10.62
C LEU A 6 -21.62 25.16 -9.09
N ARG A 7 -20.44 25.52 -8.59
CA ARG A 7 -20.24 25.86 -7.18
C ARG A 7 -21.33 26.88 -6.83
N VAL A 8 -22.20 26.51 -5.89
CA VAL A 8 -23.25 27.41 -5.42
C VAL A 8 -22.57 28.64 -4.80
N ASP A 9 -22.80 29.80 -5.35
CA ASP A 9 -22.22 31.07 -4.89
C ASP A 9 -22.86 31.55 -3.58
N ASP A 10 -22.22 32.49 -2.92
CA ASP A 10 -22.68 33.02 -1.64
C ASP A 10 -24.01 33.79 -1.80
N GLU A 11 -24.32 34.30 -2.99
CA GLU A 11 -25.60 35.01 -3.25
C GLU A 11 -26.77 34.03 -3.20
N ARG A 12 -26.63 32.83 -3.77
CA ARG A 12 -27.68 31.81 -3.69
C ARG A 12 -27.85 31.29 -2.26
N TRP A 13 -26.76 31.17 -1.51
CA TRP A 13 -26.84 30.80 -0.10
C TRP A 13 -27.52 31.87 0.74
N ARG A 14 -27.28 33.18 0.48
CA ARG A 14 -28.00 34.28 1.12
C ARG A 14 -29.47 34.29 0.76
N LYS A 15 -29.85 34.01 -0.50
CA LYS A 15 -31.26 33.84 -0.92
C LYS A 15 -31.93 32.70 -0.17
N TYR A 16 -31.23 31.59 0.00
CA TYR A 16 -31.70 30.45 0.80
C TYR A 16 -31.93 30.87 2.26
N ALA A 17 -30.94 31.46 2.89
CA ALA A 17 -31.02 31.90 4.28
C ALA A 17 -32.17 32.89 4.50
N LYS A 18 -32.37 33.83 3.56
CA LYS A 18 -33.50 34.78 3.61
C LYS A 18 -34.85 34.05 3.54
N ALA A 19 -35.01 33.10 2.62
CA ALA A 19 -36.24 32.34 2.50
C ALA A 19 -36.54 31.50 3.76
N ILE A 20 -35.52 30.95 4.43
CA ILE A 20 -35.67 30.28 5.73
C ILE A 20 -36.13 31.27 6.80
N LYS A 21 -35.54 32.48 6.82
CA LYS A 21 -35.93 33.55 7.76
C LYS A 21 -37.38 34.01 7.56
N ASP A 22 -37.84 34.00 6.33
CA ASP A 22 -39.21 34.33 5.95
C ASP A 22 -40.20 33.17 6.23
N GLY A 23 -39.77 32.09 6.90
CA GLY A 23 -40.62 30.98 7.35
C GLY A 23 -40.88 29.90 6.31
N HIS A 24 -40.18 29.89 5.19
CA HIS A 24 -40.33 28.83 4.19
C HIS A 24 -39.65 27.53 4.62
N SER A 25 -40.22 26.38 4.22
CA SER A 25 -39.56 25.08 4.45
C SER A 25 -38.22 24.99 3.72
N GLN A 26 -37.28 24.20 4.24
CA GLN A 26 -35.96 23.99 3.62
C GLN A 26 -36.04 23.60 2.14
N ARG A 27 -37.00 22.75 1.78
CA ARG A 27 -37.24 22.33 0.39
C ARG A 27 -37.71 23.47 -0.50
N THR A 28 -38.61 24.33 0.02
CA THR A 28 -39.12 25.50 -0.67
C THR A 28 -38.02 26.56 -0.82
N ALA A 29 -37.28 26.83 0.25
CA ALA A 29 -36.14 27.75 0.27
C ALA A 29 -35.05 27.35 -0.71
N ALA A 30 -34.70 26.05 -0.78
CA ALA A 30 -33.74 25.52 -1.75
C ALA A 30 -34.22 25.79 -3.20
N LYS A 31 -35.50 25.53 -3.48
CA LYS A 31 -36.07 25.77 -4.81
C LYS A 31 -36.05 27.28 -5.16
N MET A 32 -36.35 28.14 -4.23
CA MET A 32 -36.31 29.61 -4.41
C MET A 32 -34.88 30.13 -4.66
N ALA A 33 -33.91 29.53 -4.03
CA ALA A 33 -32.49 29.85 -4.22
C ALA A 33 -31.88 29.20 -5.47
N GLY A 34 -32.57 28.32 -6.17
CA GLY A 34 -32.06 27.57 -7.31
C GLY A 34 -30.97 26.56 -6.92
N ILE A 35 -31.07 26.01 -5.71
CA ILE A 35 -30.13 25.04 -5.15
C ILE A 35 -30.87 23.70 -5.01
N SER A 36 -30.19 22.56 -5.31
CA SER A 36 -30.80 21.26 -5.05
C SER A 36 -30.93 21.02 -3.54
N HIS A 37 -32.02 20.40 -3.11
CA HIS A 37 -32.24 20.10 -1.70
C HIS A 37 -31.12 19.20 -1.14
N SER A 38 -30.60 18.25 -1.94
CA SER A 38 -29.47 17.43 -1.57
C SER A 38 -28.17 18.21 -1.33
N THR A 39 -27.92 19.26 -2.15
CA THR A 39 -26.78 20.16 -1.94
C THR A 39 -26.94 20.97 -0.65
N VAL A 40 -28.14 21.44 -0.36
CA VAL A 40 -28.43 22.14 0.90
C VAL A 40 -28.15 21.21 2.09
N MET A 41 -28.70 20.01 2.06
CA MET A 41 -28.53 19.05 3.17
C MET A 41 -27.06 18.67 3.39
N ARG A 42 -26.29 18.48 2.31
CA ARG A 42 -24.86 18.24 2.40
C ARG A 42 -24.11 19.40 3.07
N GLN A 43 -24.34 20.61 2.62
CA GLN A 43 -23.68 21.78 3.19
C GLN A 43 -24.13 22.06 4.64
N TYR A 44 -25.38 21.78 4.97
CA TYR A 44 -25.89 21.88 6.34
C TYR A 44 -25.11 20.95 7.31
N ARG A 45 -24.72 19.79 6.84
CA ARG A 45 -24.01 18.77 7.64
C ARG A 45 -22.51 19.06 7.80
N THR A 46 -21.95 20.01 7.06
CA THR A 46 -20.52 20.36 7.14
C THR A 46 -20.36 21.65 7.95
N PRO A 47 -19.80 21.59 9.16
CA PRO A 47 -19.73 22.74 10.07
C PRO A 47 -19.08 23.99 9.46
N THR A 48 -18.00 23.78 8.71
CA THR A 48 -17.25 24.85 8.03
C THR A 48 -17.78 25.20 6.64
N SER A 49 -18.96 24.69 6.28
CA SER A 49 -19.52 24.90 4.94
C SER A 49 -19.90 26.36 4.67
N ARG A 50 -19.90 26.70 3.39
CA ARG A 50 -20.39 28.03 2.94
C ARG A 50 -21.79 28.32 3.42
N LEU A 51 -22.70 27.34 3.39
CA LEU A 51 -24.05 27.48 3.88
C LEU A 51 -24.08 27.81 5.37
N ASN A 52 -23.38 27.06 6.21
CA ASN A 52 -23.37 27.26 7.66
C ASN A 52 -22.77 28.63 8.03
N ARG A 53 -21.73 29.07 7.30
CA ARG A 53 -21.20 30.44 7.46
C ARG A 53 -22.25 31.49 7.14
N VAL A 54 -22.94 31.37 6.01
CA VAL A 54 -23.98 32.35 5.59
C VAL A 54 -25.20 32.31 6.53
N LEU A 55 -25.58 31.14 7.04
CA LEU A 55 -26.63 31.00 8.03
C LEU A 55 -26.22 31.63 9.37
N GLY A 56 -24.99 31.42 9.82
CA GLY A 56 -24.46 32.10 11.01
C GLY A 56 -24.44 33.62 10.88
N GLU A 57 -23.99 34.14 9.74
CA GLU A 57 -24.07 35.58 9.41
C GLU A 57 -25.53 36.14 9.43
N ALA A 58 -26.49 35.28 9.07
CA ALA A 58 -27.92 35.63 9.10
C ALA A 58 -28.60 35.43 10.47
N GLY A 59 -27.85 34.97 11.48
CA GLY A 59 -28.34 34.76 12.85
C GLY A 59 -29.04 33.43 13.09
N PHE A 60 -28.85 32.43 12.19
CA PHE A 60 -29.36 31.07 12.39
C PHE A 60 -28.32 30.18 13.06
N GLU A 61 -28.72 29.48 14.09
CA GLU A 61 -27.93 28.32 14.56
C GLU A 61 -28.06 27.22 13.50
N SER A 62 -26.92 26.70 13.01
CA SER A 62 -26.92 25.59 12.05
C SER A 62 -27.40 24.31 12.73
N ALA A 63 -28.47 23.71 12.18
CA ALA A 63 -29.03 22.49 12.73
C ALA A 63 -27.98 21.36 12.69
N GLY A 64 -27.71 20.73 13.83
CA GLY A 64 -26.81 19.59 13.96
C GLY A 64 -25.34 19.92 14.12
N VAL A 65 -24.95 21.16 14.05
CA VAL A 65 -23.60 21.60 14.40
C VAL A 65 -23.57 21.93 15.88
N ILE A 66 -22.67 21.27 16.61
CA ILE A 66 -22.29 21.78 17.92
C ILE A 66 -21.80 23.22 17.69
N ASN A 67 -22.40 24.17 18.38
CA ASN A 67 -21.89 25.53 18.35
C ASN A 67 -20.53 25.51 19.08
N ILE A 68 -19.46 25.31 18.31
CA ILE A 68 -18.08 25.22 18.82
C ILE A 68 -17.73 26.49 19.60
N GLU A 69 -18.33 27.63 19.28
CA GLU A 69 -18.15 28.88 20.02
C GLU A 69 -18.74 28.84 21.45
N LYS A 70 -19.69 27.93 21.70
CA LYS A 70 -20.23 27.69 23.06
C LYS A 70 -19.43 26.69 23.88
N ILE A 71 -18.60 25.88 23.22
CA ILE A 71 -17.74 24.89 23.88
C ILE A 71 -16.40 25.55 24.17
N LYS A 72 -16.03 25.61 25.43
CA LYS A 72 -14.80 26.26 25.90
C LYS A 72 -13.90 25.30 26.65
N GLY A 73 -12.60 25.62 26.69
CA GLY A 73 -11.61 24.91 27.49
C GLY A 73 -11.30 23.50 26.98
N ASP A 74 -11.32 22.53 27.88
CA ASP A 74 -10.89 21.15 27.59
C ASP A 74 -11.78 20.42 26.59
N ALA A 75 -13.07 20.74 26.53
CA ALA A 75 -13.97 20.17 25.55
C ALA A 75 -13.70 20.69 24.14
N GLU A 76 -13.35 21.97 23.99
CA GLU A 76 -12.91 22.55 22.72
C GLU A 76 -11.60 21.95 22.25
N LYS A 77 -10.64 21.80 23.18
CA LYS A 77 -9.39 21.10 22.88
C LYS A 77 -9.66 19.68 22.38
N ALA A 78 -10.56 18.92 23.02
CA ALA A 78 -10.88 17.54 22.65
C ALA A 78 -11.53 17.42 21.26
N ILE A 79 -12.31 18.38 20.82
CA ILE A 79 -12.87 18.39 19.46
C ILE A 79 -11.75 18.52 18.41
N ASN A 80 -10.70 19.27 18.69
CA ASN A 80 -9.65 19.58 17.74
C ASN A 80 -8.42 18.67 17.87
N ASP A 81 -8.29 17.95 18.98
CA ASP A 81 -7.18 17.04 19.29
C ASP A 81 -7.72 15.64 19.57
N PHE A 82 -7.54 14.73 18.61
CA PHE A 82 -8.05 13.37 18.70
C PHE A 82 -7.36 12.56 19.81
N GLY A 83 -6.07 12.75 20.01
CA GLY A 83 -5.32 12.08 21.08
C GLY A 83 -5.84 12.49 22.46
N TYR A 84 -6.05 13.79 22.65
CA TYR A 84 -6.65 14.32 23.87
C TYR A 84 -8.11 13.87 24.05
N PHE A 85 -8.92 13.82 22.95
CA PHE A 85 -10.28 13.29 22.99
C PHE A 85 -10.32 11.86 23.52
N ARG A 86 -9.46 10.98 23.00
CA ARG A 86 -9.40 9.58 23.44
C ARG A 86 -8.98 9.45 24.90
N GLN A 87 -8.00 10.23 25.32
CA GLN A 87 -7.57 10.23 26.71
C GLN A 87 -8.67 10.74 27.64
N ARG A 88 -9.31 11.86 27.32
CA ARG A 88 -10.30 12.53 28.14
C ARG A 88 -11.58 11.73 28.35
N TYR A 89 -12.06 11.02 27.32
CA TYR A 89 -13.36 10.33 27.37
C TYR A 89 -13.26 8.81 27.40
N PHE A 90 -12.16 8.24 26.96
CA PHE A 90 -12.02 6.78 26.81
C PHE A 90 -10.91 6.16 27.67
N ALA A 91 -10.13 6.97 28.39
CA ALA A 91 -8.96 6.52 29.12
C ALA A 91 -7.93 5.77 28.24
N ARG A 92 -7.76 6.22 27.00
CA ARG A 92 -6.90 5.58 26.01
C ARG A 92 -5.80 6.51 25.56
N SER A 93 -4.55 6.07 25.71
CA SER A 93 -3.41 6.70 25.02
C SER A 93 -3.51 6.51 23.52
N THR A 94 -2.96 7.43 22.77
CA THR A 94 -2.90 7.38 21.30
C THR A 94 -1.44 7.27 20.89
N SER A 95 -1.13 6.23 20.14
CA SER A 95 0.19 6.09 19.52
C SER A 95 0.35 7.07 18.35
N PRO A 96 1.58 7.49 18.00
CA PRO A 96 1.79 8.46 16.91
C PRO A 96 1.16 8.05 15.58
N TRP A 97 1.27 6.78 15.20
CA TRP A 97 0.65 6.28 13.97
C TRP A 97 -0.87 6.42 13.96
N ALA A 98 -1.51 6.21 15.12
CA ALA A 98 -2.95 6.30 15.26
C ALA A 98 -3.43 7.75 15.19
N GLU A 99 -2.64 8.68 15.71
CA GLU A 99 -2.91 10.10 15.61
C GLU A 99 -2.76 10.60 14.17
N GLU A 100 -1.67 10.26 13.51
CA GLU A 100 -1.45 10.53 12.08
C GLU A 100 -2.60 10.00 11.22
N ALA A 101 -3.02 8.74 11.44
CA ALA A 101 -4.12 8.12 10.71
C ALA A 101 -5.45 8.87 10.94
N ALA A 102 -5.72 9.33 12.16
CA ALA A 102 -6.94 10.10 12.45
C ALA A 102 -7.00 11.40 11.66
N TYR A 103 -5.91 12.13 11.59
CA TYR A 103 -5.89 13.41 10.84
C TYR A 103 -5.93 13.20 9.33
N LYS A 104 -5.30 12.16 8.80
CA LYS A 104 -5.46 11.77 7.39
C LYS A 104 -6.93 11.47 7.05
N VAL A 105 -7.60 10.68 7.89
CA VAL A 105 -9.00 10.34 7.70
C VAL A 105 -9.92 11.55 7.90
N LEU A 106 -9.61 12.43 8.85
CA LEU A 106 -10.36 13.66 9.06
C LEU A 106 -10.30 14.57 7.82
N ALA A 107 -9.12 14.76 7.25
CA ALA A 107 -8.95 15.57 6.02
C ALA A 107 -9.81 15.01 4.87
N LEU A 108 -9.88 13.69 4.70
CA LEU A 108 -10.76 13.05 3.73
C LEU A 108 -12.24 13.20 4.10
N ALA A 109 -12.59 13.11 5.39
CA ALA A 109 -13.96 13.29 5.87
C ALA A 109 -14.50 14.72 5.69
N GLU A 110 -13.63 15.70 5.55
CA GLU A 110 -13.96 17.12 5.31
C GLU A 110 -13.87 17.49 3.82
N SER A 111 -13.45 16.59 2.96
CA SER A 111 -13.43 16.78 1.50
C SER A 111 -14.86 16.97 0.95
N PRO A 112 -15.05 17.84 -0.05
CA PRO A 112 -16.34 17.98 -0.73
C PRO A 112 -16.67 16.83 -1.67
N ASN A 113 -15.68 15.99 -1.98
CA ASN A 113 -15.82 14.86 -2.90
C ASN A 113 -16.18 13.57 -2.15
N LYS A 114 -16.53 12.52 -2.90
CA LYS A 114 -16.54 11.18 -2.34
C LYS A 114 -15.10 10.73 -2.18
N GLU A 115 -14.76 10.34 -0.98
CA GLU A 115 -13.42 9.85 -0.67
C GLU A 115 -13.47 8.38 -0.27
N TYR A 116 -12.49 7.63 -0.74
CA TYR A 116 -12.36 6.21 -0.48
C TYR A 116 -10.99 5.92 0.09
N VAL A 117 -10.94 5.18 1.20
CA VAL A 117 -9.67 4.84 1.83
C VAL A 117 -9.62 3.37 2.21
N VAL A 118 -8.53 2.71 1.85
CA VAL A 118 -8.15 1.39 2.37
C VAL A 118 -7.19 1.59 3.53
N VAL A 119 -7.51 0.98 4.67
CA VAL A 119 -6.65 1.00 5.85
C VAL A 119 -6.16 -0.41 6.15
N ASN A 120 -4.87 -0.65 5.99
CA ASN A 120 -4.24 -1.92 6.32
C ASN A 120 -3.32 -1.76 7.54
N CYS A 121 -3.63 -2.49 8.60
CA CYS A 121 -2.87 -2.49 9.85
C CYS A 121 -2.67 -3.92 10.37
N PRO A 122 -1.59 -4.19 11.10
CA PRO A 122 -1.34 -5.48 11.71
C PRO A 122 -2.46 -5.92 12.67
N PRO A 123 -2.66 -7.21 12.88
CA PRO A 123 -3.54 -7.70 13.92
C PRO A 123 -3.04 -7.29 15.31
N GLY A 124 -3.96 -6.99 16.23
CA GLY A 124 -3.65 -6.70 17.63
C GLY A 124 -3.33 -5.24 17.95
N VAL A 125 -3.10 -4.35 16.98
CA VAL A 125 -2.83 -2.91 17.22
C VAL A 125 -4.06 -2.11 17.67
N GLY A 126 -5.24 -2.72 17.65
CA GLY A 126 -6.49 -2.06 18.08
C GLY A 126 -7.20 -1.29 16.99
N LYS A 127 -6.99 -1.64 15.70
CA LYS A 127 -7.59 -0.98 14.52
C LYS A 127 -9.11 -0.81 14.65
N SER A 128 -9.87 -1.85 15.00
CA SER A 128 -11.33 -1.78 15.14
C SER A 128 -11.77 -0.88 16.29
N THR A 129 -11.01 -0.83 17.40
CA THR A 129 -11.29 0.12 18.48
C THR A 129 -11.08 1.56 18.00
N PHE A 130 -10.09 1.76 17.17
CA PHE A 130 -9.74 3.07 16.64
C PHE A 130 -10.68 3.51 15.52
N PHE A 131 -10.72 2.78 14.39
CA PHE A 131 -11.45 3.21 13.18
C PHE A 131 -12.96 2.92 13.27
N THR A 132 -13.38 1.87 14.00
CA THR A 132 -14.80 1.44 14.06
C THR A 132 -15.53 1.94 15.30
N HIS A 133 -14.80 2.45 16.31
CA HIS A 133 -15.42 2.99 17.51
C HIS A 133 -14.97 4.44 17.80
N ASP A 134 -13.68 4.69 18.07
CA ASP A 134 -13.23 5.98 18.59
C ASP A 134 -13.38 7.11 17.56
N LEU A 135 -12.97 6.84 16.32
CA LEU A 135 -13.02 7.82 15.22
C LEU A 135 -14.45 8.21 14.84
N PRO A 136 -15.39 7.27 14.57
CA PRO A 136 -16.78 7.66 14.28
C PRO A 136 -17.48 8.36 15.45
N VAL A 137 -17.15 8.04 16.70
CA VAL A 137 -17.65 8.80 17.86
C VAL A 137 -17.12 10.23 17.83
N TRP A 138 -15.83 10.44 17.57
CA TRP A 138 -15.24 11.77 17.47
C TRP A 138 -15.86 12.58 16.32
N LEU A 139 -16.01 11.97 15.13
CA LEU A 139 -16.68 12.61 13.99
C LEU A 139 -18.14 12.99 14.31
N ALA A 140 -18.87 12.13 15.03
CA ALA A 140 -20.24 12.40 15.42
C ALA A 140 -20.34 13.47 16.51
N VAL A 141 -19.37 13.57 17.41
CA VAL A 141 -19.29 14.69 18.38
C VAL A 141 -19.01 15.99 17.65
N ARG A 142 -18.19 16.03 16.61
CA ARG A 142 -17.93 17.19 15.76
C ARG A 142 -19.14 17.59 14.91
N ASN A 143 -19.93 16.61 14.47
CA ASN A 143 -21.13 16.82 13.68
C ASN A 143 -22.19 15.74 13.97
N ARG A 144 -23.16 16.06 14.82
CA ARG A 144 -24.24 15.16 15.23
C ARG A 144 -25.21 14.77 14.10
N ALA A 145 -25.25 15.54 13.02
CA ALA A 145 -26.06 15.24 11.85
C ALA A 145 -25.41 14.20 10.93
N ARG A 146 -24.15 13.81 11.19
CA ARG A 146 -23.43 12.86 10.36
C ARG A 146 -24.05 11.46 10.47
N ARG A 147 -24.34 10.84 9.34
CA ARG A 147 -24.87 9.48 9.25
C ARG A 147 -23.72 8.52 8.98
N THR A 148 -23.58 7.55 9.84
CA THR A 148 -22.48 6.60 9.81
C THR A 148 -23.01 5.17 9.73
N MET A 149 -22.61 4.44 8.70
CA MET A 149 -22.82 3.00 8.60
C MET A 149 -21.57 2.26 9.11
N ILE A 150 -21.79 1.31 9.99
CA ILE A 150 -20.76 0.37 10.44
C ILE A 150 -21.08 -0.99 9.83
N GLY A 151 -20.23 -1.42 8.93
CA GLY A 151 -20.32 -2.70 8.26
C GLY A 151 -19.28 -3.71 8.74
N SER A 152 -19.64 -4.97 8.72
CA SER A 152 -18.72 -6.08 8.96
C SER A 152 -19.20 -7.30 8.19
N ARG A 153 -18.43 -8.40 8.23
CA ARG A 153 -18.82 -9.64 7.57
C ARG A 153 -20.21 -10.14 8.00
N THR A 154 -20.57 -10.01 9.27
CA THR A 154 -21.88 -10.40 9.78
C THR A 154 -22.59 -9.24 10.47
N ALA A 155 -23.93 -9.20 10.36
CA ALA A 155 -24.75 -8.21 11.04
C ALA A 155 -24.54 -8.23 12.56
N GLY A 156 -24.38 -9.42 13.16
CA GLY A 156 -24.11 -9.56 14.59
C GLY A 156 -22.78 -8.93 15.03
N GLN A 157 -21.75 -8.94 14.19
CA GLN A 157 -20.47 -8.27 14.45
C GLN A 157 -20.63 -6.74 14.36
N ALA A 158 -21.27 -6.25 13.30
CA ALA A 158 -21.54 -4.83 13.13
C ALA A 158 -22.39 -4.27 14.29
N THR A 159 -23.45 -4.98 14.71
CA THR A 159 -24.29 -4.60 15.85
C THR A 159 -23.50 -4.49 17.17
N LYS A 160 -22.48 -5.32 17.39
CA LYS A 160 -21.61 -5.17 18.56
C LYS A 160 -20.87 -3.84 18.57
N TYR A 161 -20.41 -3.36 17.39
CA TYR A 161 -19.74 -2.07 17.28
C TYR A 161 -20.69 -0.91 17.49
N THR A 162 -21.83 -0.85 16.80
CA THR A 162 -22.83 0.20 16.99
C THR A 162 -23.36 0.22 18.42
N GLY A 163 -23.59 -0.95 19.03
CA GLY A 163 -23.98 -1.05 20.43
C GLY A 163 -22.91 -0.55 21.42
N ARG A 164 -21.61 -0.67 21.10
CA ARG A 164 -20.53 -0.06 21.89
C ARG A 164 -20.52 1.46 21.75
N ILE A 165 -20.68 1.97 20.52
CA ILE A 165 -20.77 3.41 20.23
C ILE A 165 -21.97 4.00 20.99
N ARG A 166 -23.16 3.37 20.92
CA ARG A 166 -24.34 3.81 21.64
C ARG A 166 -24.12 3.90 23.15
N ARG A 167 -23.52 2.87 23.77
CA ARG A 167 -23.18 2.90 25.22
C ARG A 167 -22.20 4.01 25.56
N THR A 168 -21.32 4.40 24.64
CA THR A 168 -20.40 5.50 24.85
C THR A 168 -21.13 6.83 24.92
N PHE A 169 -22.15 7.03 24.10
CA PHE A 169 -23.03 8.21 24.15
C PHE A 169 -24.00 8.24 25.35
N GLU A 170 -24.24 7.09 26.02
CA GLU A 170 -25.09 7.00 27.23
C GLU A 170 -24.27 7.11 28.52
N ARG A 171 -22.95 7.10 28.44
CA ARG A 171 -22.10 7.01 29.64
C ARG A 171 -22.14 8.27 30.48
N VAL A 172 -22.47 8.08 31.77
CA VAL A 172 -22.58 9.17 32.77
C VAL A 172 -21.40 9.22 33.74
N THR A 173 -20.55 8.19 33.77
CA THR A 173 -19.36 8.13 34.64
C THR A 173 -18.08 7.98 33.80
N PRO A 174 -17.00 8.69 34.15
CA PRO A 174 -15.73 8.55 33.47
C PRO A 174 -15.21 7.11 33.46
N VAL A 175 -14.54 6.73 32.38
CA VAL A 175 -13.94 5.40 32.22
C VAL A 175 -12.69 5.30 33.08
N LYS A 176 -12.53 4.18 33.76
CA LYS A 176 -11.26 3.82 34.41
C LYS A 176 -10.31 3.21 33.38
N ALA A 177 -9.05 3.59 33.45
CA ALA A 177 -7.99 2.99 32.64
C ALA A 177 -7.80 1.52 33.04
N ASP A 178 -7.26 0.74 32.08
CA ASP A 178 -6.80 -0.61 32.40
C ASP A 178 -5.75 -0.55 33.51
N PRO A 179 -5.94 -1.32 34.63
CA PRO A 179 -5.04 -1.27 35.76
C PRO A 179 -3.58 -1.57 35.41
N VAL A 180 -3.34 -2.49 34.46
CA VAL A 180 -1.98 -2.84 34.02
C VAL A 180 -1.33 -1.70 33.23
N LEU A 181 -2.11 -1.00 32.39
CA LEU A 181 -1.62 0.17 31.65
C LEU A 181 -1.40 1.37 32.56
N LEU A 182 -2.27 1.53 33.55
CA LEU A 182 -2.15 2.58 34.58
C LEU A 182 -0.88 2.40 35.41
N GLU A 183 -0.61 1.17 35.88
CA GLU A 183 0.60 0.84 36.63
C GLU A 183 1.87 1.08 35.83
N LYS A 184 1.86 0.80 34.53
CA LYS A 184 2.98 1.08 33.61
C LYS A 184 3.10 2.56 33.18
N GLY A 185 2.21 3.43 33.63
CA GLY A 185 2.17 4.83 33.19
C GLY A 185 1.79 5.03 31.73
N LEU A 186 1.24 4.00 31.07
CA LEU A 186 0.84 4.01 29.65
C LEU A 186 -0.60 4.47 29.42
N ALA A 187 -1.41 4.61 30.47
CA ALA A 187 -2.76 5.14 30.41
C ALA A 187 -3.06 5.96 31.67
N LYS A 188 -4.11 6.77 31.59
CA LYS A 188 -4.69 7.53 32.71
C LYS A 188 -6.21 7.33 32.69
N ASP A 189 -6.86 7.49 33.83
CA ASP A 189 -8.32 7.53 33.92
C ASP A 189 -8.89 8.62 33.01
N ALA A 190 -10.09 8.39 32.48
CA ALA A 190 -10.81 9.41 31.75
C ALA A 190 -11.21 10.56 32.68
N GLU A 191 -11.11 11.78 32.21
CA GLU A 191 -11.36 12.99 33.00
C GLU A 191 -12.84 13.39 33.03
N SER A 192 -13.56 13.07 31.93
CA SER A 192 -14.94 13.51 31.73
C SER A 192 -15.76 12.44 30.95
N THR A 193 -17.02 12.73 30.72
CA THR A 193 -17.89 11.98 29.80
C THR A 193 -18.34 12.88 28.67
N LEU A 194 -18.75 12.27 27.55
CA LEU A 194 -19.28 13.03 26.41
C LEU A 194 -20.55 13.80 26.80
N ILE A 195 -21.39 13.24 27.67
CA ILE A 195 -22.61 13.89 28.14
C ILE A 195 -22.29 15.13 28.97
N THR A 196 -21.26 15.07 29.82
CA THR A 196 -20.84 16.19 30.67
C THR A 196 -20.43 17.40 29.84
N ASP A 197 -19.65 17.16 28.80
CA ASP A 197 -19.04 18.25 28.03
C ASP A 197 -19.90 18.70 26.84
N PHE A 198 -20.65 17.79 26.24
CA PHE A 198 -21.40 18.03 24.99
C PHE A 198 -22.94 17.88 25.16
N GLY A 199 -23.41 17.59 26.36
CA GLY A 199 -24.83 17.36 26.60
C GLY A 199 -25.34 15.99 26.11
N ARG A 200 -26.63 15.80 26.24
CA ARG A 200 -27.29 14.51 25.98
C ARG A 200 -27.29 14.17 24.48
N PHE A 201 -26.98 12.91 24.16
CA PHE A 201 -26.98 12.37 22.79
C PHE A 201 -28.24 11.60 22.44
N LYS A 202 -28.92 10.98 23.43
CA LYS A 202 -30.20 10.30 23.20
C LYS A 202 -31.31 11.33 23.12
N PRO A 203 -32.06 11.38 21.99
CA PRO A 203 -33.16 12.32 21.85
C PRO A 203 -34.31 12.03 22.84
N SER A 204 -35.06 13.07 23.19
CA SER A 204 -36.25 12.98 24.04
C SER A 204 -37.52 12.60 23.28
N ASN A 205 -37.55 12.83 21.98
CA ASN A 205 -38.69 12.67 21.08
C ASN A 205 -38.58 11.48 20.11
N SER A 206 -37.60 10.61 20.26
CA SER A 206 -37.43 9.47 19.35
C SER A 206 -37.19 8.17 20.13
N ASP A 207 -37.90 7.12 19.75
CA ASP A 207 -37.72 5.75 20.25
C ASP A 207 -36.65 4.96 19.48
N LEU A 208 -36.10 5.53 18.40
CA LEU A 208 -35.06 4.89 17.61
C LEU A 208 -33.70 4.98 18.34
N TRP A 209 -33.51 4.10 19.30
CA TRP A 209 -32.33 3.99 20.13
C TRP A 209 -32.00 2.50 20.38
N ARG A 210 -31.81 1.75 19.28
CA ARG A 210 -31.51 0.31 19.30
C ARG A 210 -30.03 0.03 19.28
N LEU A 211 -29.64 -1.25 19.37
CA LEU A 211 -28.23 -1.64 19.32
C LEU A 211 -27.64 -1.56 17.90
N ASP A 212 -28.48 -1.84 16.93
CA ASP A 212 -28.17 -1.91 15.51
C ASP A 212 -28.36 -0.58 14.78
N GLU A 213 -29.28 0.28 15.29
CA GLU A 213 -29.49 1.59 14.73
C GLU A 213 -29.99 2.60 15.76
N PHE A 214 -29.57 3.87 15.64
CA PHE A 214 -30.02 4.93 16.53
C PHE A 214 -29.82 6.34 15.94
N ILE A 215 -30.60 7.28 16.41
CA ILE A 215 -30.56 8.70 16.06
C ILE A 215 -29.92 9.48 17.21
N LEU A 216 -29.08 10.47 16.88
CA LEU A 216 -28.51 11.40 17.85
C LEU A 216 -29.39 12.64 18.04
N ALA A 217 -29.50 13.08 19.28
CA ALA A 217 -30.12 14.37 19.59
C ALA A 217 -29.32 15.51 18.99
N GLN A 218 -30.01 16.40 18.30
CA GLN A 218 -29.50 17.65 17.80
C GLN A 218 -29.64 18.75 18.88
N ASP A 219 -29.42 20.00 18.50
CA ASP A 219 -29.62 21.16 19.40
C ASP A 219 -31.02 21.13 20.01
N GLY A 220 -31.12 21.44 21.31
CA GLY A 220 -32.36 21.32 22.08
C GLY A 220 -32.71 19.93 22.61
N GLY A 221 -31.89 18.92 22.35
CA GLY A 221 -32.05 17.56 22.87
C GLY A 221 -33.14 16.73 22.17
N VAL A 222 -33.57 17.14 20.97
CA VAL A 222 -34.58 16.48 20.13
C VAL A 222 -33.92 15.86 18.89
N ALA A 223 -34.54 14.79 18.34
CA ALA A 223 -34.18 14.33 17.02
C ALA A 223 -34.75 15.29 15.96
N VAL A 224 -33.96 15.58 14.95
CA VAL A 224 -34.49 16.18 13.72
C VAL A 224 -35.28 15.11 13.00
N ASP A 225 -36.39 15.49 12.37
CA ASP A 225 -37.24 14.55 11.61
C ASP A 225 -36.54 14.13 10.31
N ASP A 226 -35.46 13.33 10.50
CA ASP A 226 -34.68 12.72 9.43
C ASP A 226 -35.08 11.25 9.30
N LYS A 227 -35.36 10.82 8.09
CA LYS A 227 -35.81 9.46 7.80
C LYS A 227 -34.75 8.41 8.06
N GLU A 228 -33.49 8.80 8.20
CA GLU A 228 -32.37 7.88 8.31
C GLU A 228 -31.61 8.06 9.64
N PRO A 229 -31.26 6.96 10.32
CA PRO A 229 -30.54 7.02 11.59
C PRO A 229 -29.09 7.54 11.42
N ASN A 230 -28.53 8.10 12.51
CA ASN A 230 -27.15 8.56 12.53
C ASN A 230 -26.13 7.41 12.57
N PHE A 231 -26.50 6.30 13.19
CA PHE A 231 -25.69 5.08 13.21
C PHE A 231 -26.52 3.87 12.82
N VAL A 232 -25.98 3.06 11.90
CA VAL A 232 -26.60 1.81 11.45
C VAL A 232 -25.55 0.72 11.34
N ALA A 233 -25.91 -0.49 11.75
CA ALA A 233 -25.10 -1.70 11.59
C ALA A 233 -25.54 -2.50 10.38
N TYR A 234 -24.60 -2.91 9.52
CA TYR A 234 -24.86 -3.81 8.40
C TYR A 234 -23.90 -5.00 8.39
N GLY A 235 -24.41 -6.16 8.01
CA GLY A 235 -23.61 -7.34 7.69
C GLY A 235 -23.59 -7.60 6.20
N MET A 236 -22.50 -8.14 5.70
CA MET A 236 -22.43 -8.63 4.33
C MET A 236 -23.46 -9.74 4.06
N ASP A 237 -23.83 -10.49 5.11
CA ASP A 237 -24.83 -11.56 5.10
C ASP A 237 -26.29 -11.08 5.19
N SER A 238 -26.52 -9.82 5.46
CA SER A 238 -27.86 -9.23 5.51
C SER A 238 -28.09 -8.37 4.26
N GLY A 239 -29.12 -8.70 3.50
CA GLY A 239 -29.47 -7.95 2.29
C GLY A 239 -29.58 -6.43 2.56
N PHE A 240 -29.12 -5.62 1.62
CA PHE A 240 -29.13 -4.15 1.73
C PHE A 240 -30.55 -3.59 1.60
N LEU A 241 -31.07 -2.97 2.66
CA LEU A 241 -32.41 -2.40 2.69
C LEU A 241 -32.47 -0.88 2.38
N GLY A 242 -31.52 -0.33 1.66
CA GLY A 242 -31.52 1.09 1.30
C GLY A 242 -30.67 1.96 2.25
N GLY A 243 -30.80 3.30 2.16
CA GLY A 243 -30.04 4.26 2.93
C GLY A 243 -28.77 4.77 2.24
N ARG A 244 -28.43 6.03 2.53
CA ARG A 244 -27.16 6.67 2.10
C ARG A 244 -26.51 7.32 3.29
N PHE A 245 -25.17 7.26 3.33
CA PHE A 245 -24.39 7.63 4.49
C PHE A 245 -23.30 8.62 4.15
N ASP A 246 -22.98 9.49 5.10
CA ASP A 246 -21.87 10.44 5.01
C ASP A 246 -20.54 9.75 5.37
N THR A 247 -20.62 8.67 6.16
CA THR A 247 -19.46 7.82 6.48
C THR A 247 -19.88 6.36 6.42
N VAL A 248 -19.10 5.58 5.69
CA VAL A 248 -19.25 4.12 5.59
C VAL A 248 -17.97 3.47 6.07
N ILE A 249 -18.04 2.62 7.07
CA ILE A 249 -16.89 1.91 7.64
C ILE A 249 -17.12 0.42 7.53
N TRP A 250 -16.29 -0.26 6.73
CA TRP A 250 -16.28 -1.70 6.62
C TRP A 250 -15.10 -2.27 7.41
N ASP A 251 -15.38 -3.10 8.41
CA ASP A 251 -14.39 -3.68 9.32
C ASP A 251 -14.25 -5.19 9.12
N ASP A 252 -13.02 -5.63 8.82
CA ASP A 252 -12.63 -7.03 8.67
C ASP A 252 -13.60 -7.86 7.77
N LEU A 253 -13.82 -7.41 6.53
CA LEU A 253 -14.63 -8.14 5.54
C LEU A 253 -13.94 -9.40 5.03
N VAL A 254 -12.61 -9.35 4.90
CA VAL A 254 -11.80 -10.44 4.36
C VAL A 254 -11.47 -11.43 5.48
N ASP A 255 -11.79 -12.71 5.25
CA ASP A 255 -11.44 -13.80 6.15
C ASP A 255 -11.01 -15.06 5.38
N LYS A 256 -10.62 -16.11 6.13
CA LYS A 256 -10.14 -17.36 5.54
C LYS A 256 -11.16 -18.10 4.67
N THR A 257 -12.44 -17.80 4.81
CA THR A 257 -13.49 -18.49 4.04
C THR A 257 -13.72 -17.83 2.69
N ASN A 258 -13.72 -16.50 2.65
CA ASN A 258 -13.99 -15.74 1.42
C ASN A 258 -12.74 -15.46 0.56
N ILE A 259 -11.54 -15.88 1.01
CA ILE A 259 -10.34 -15.88 0.18
C ILE A 259 -9.91 -17.26 -0.30
N ARG A 260 -10.57 -18.33 0.17
CA ARG A 260 -10.10 -19.72 -0.01
C ARG A 260 -10.11 -20.19 -1.46
N THR A 261 -11.10 -19.75 -2.25
CA THR A 261 -11.24 -20.12 -3.66
C THR A 261 -11.34 -18.86 -4.52
N VAL A 262 -11.02 -18.98 -5.80
CA VAL A 262 -11.17 -17.89 -6.78
C VAL A 262 -12.62 -17.42 -6.81
N GLU A 263 -13.58 -18.36 -6.89
CA GLU A 263 -15.01 -18.05 -6.91
C GLU A 263 -15.45 -17.26 -5.64
N ALA A 264 -14.95 -17.64 -4.45
CA ALA A 264 -15.29 -16.93 -3.22
C ALA A 264 -14.74 -15.49 -3.23
N ARG A 265 -13.55 -15.26 -3.80
CA ARG A 265 -12.99 -13.91 -3.97
C ARG A 265 -13.79 -13.09 -4.98
N GLU A 266 -14.14 -13.66 -6.12
CA GLU A 266 -14.96 -13.01 -7.16
C GLU A 266 -16.36 -12.64 -6.61
N ASN A 267 -17.00 -13.51 -5.85
CA ASN A 267 -18.27 -13.22 -5.21
C ASN A 267 -18.17 -12.05 -4.22
N LEU A 268 -17.09 -11.97 -3.44
CA LEU A 268 -16.84 -10.85 -2.54
C LEU A 268 -16.63 -9.54 -3.31
N ILE A 269 -15.87 -9.57 -4.40
CA ILE A 269 -15.64 -8.40 -5.26
C ILE A 269 -16.95 -7.94 -5.91
N ASN A 270 -17.72 -8.85 -6.50
CA ASN A 270 -19.01 -8.52 -7.11
C ASN A 270 -19.98 -7.88 -6.10
N TRP A 271 -20.06 -8.42 -4.89
CA TRP A 271 -20.87 -7.83 -3.82
C TRP A 271 -20.35 -6.44 -3.43
N TRP A 272 -19.04 -6.26 -3.36
CA TRP A 272 -18.41 -4.96 -3.06
C TRP A 272 -18.82 -3.89 -4.07
N GLU A 273 -18.70 -4.19 -5.37
CA GLU A 273 -19.03 -3.26 -6.45
C GLU A 273 -20.52 -2.92 -6.53
N THR A 274 -21.36 -3.91 -6.34
CA THR A 274 -22.81 -3.75 -6.56
C THR A 274 -23.54 -3.19 -5.35
N GLU A 275 -23.10 -3.52 -4.15
CA GLU A 275 -23.83 -3.19 -2.93
C GLU A 275 -23.06 -2.27 -1.98
N ALA A 276 -21.84 -2.66 -1.58
CA ALA A 276 -21.15 -2.02 -0.47
C ALA A 276 -20.67 -0.60 -0.78
N GLU A 277 -20.13 -0.38 -1.99
CA GLU A 277 -19.55 0.91 -2.39
C GLU A 277 -20.61 1.95 -2.76
N THR A 278 -21.78 1.49 -3.19
CA THR A 278 -22.84 2.37 -3.74
C THR A 278 -23.56 3.21 -2.66
N ARG A 279 -23.34 2.96 -1.37
CA ARG A 279 -24.09 3.59 -0.26
C ARG A 279 -23.52 4.91 0.21
N LEU A 280 -22.43 5.37 -0.38
CA LEU A 280 -21.80 6.63 -0.03
C LEU A 280 -22.52 7.82 -0.65
N ASP A 281 -22.87 8.80 0.17
CA ASP A 281 -23.45 10.07 -0.28
C ASP A 281 -22.39 10.97 -0.92
N PRO A 282 -22.75 11.93 -1.80
CA PRO A 282 -21.78 12.92 -2.28
C PRO A 282 -21.12 13.68 -1.13
N GLY A 283 -19.79 13.79 -1.16
CA GLY A 283 -18.99 14.36 -0.06
C GLY A 283 -18.85 13.44 1.15
N GLY A 284 -19.14 12.17 0.98
CA GLY A 284 -18.96 11.18 2.03
C GLY A 284 -17.60 10.48 1.97
N LEU A 285 -17.28 9.77 3.05
CA LEU A 285 -16.05 8.99 3.22
C LEU A 285 -16.37 7.51 3.41
N LEU A 286 -15.75 6.66 2.59
CA LEU A 286 -15.76 5.20 2.77
C LEU A 286 -14.41 4.73 3.29
N ILE A 287 -14.42 4.00 4.40
CA ILE A 287 -13.25 3.36 5.00
C ILE A 287 -13.40 1.85 4.89
N LEU A 288 -12.52 1.22 4.11
CA LEU A 288 -12.36 -0.22 4.05
C LEU A 288 -11.14 -0.61 4.88
N GLN A 289 -11.36 -1.15 6.08
CA GLN A 289 -10.26 -1.49 6.97
C GLN A 289 -10.13 -3.00 7.19
N GLY A 290 -8.90 -3.44 7.34
CA GLY A 290 -8.58 -4.82 7.68
C GLY A 290 -7.10 -5.13 7.62
N GLN A 291 -6.78 -6.40 7.73
CA GLN A 291 -5.45 -6.94 7.52
C GLN A 291 -5.40 -7.66 6.19
N ARG A 292 -4.28 -7.59 5.50
CA ARG A 292 -4.03 -8.38 4.29
C ARG A 292 -4.03 -9.86 4.63
N MET A 293 -4.65 -10.67 3.81
CA MET A 293 -4.74 -12.13 4.03
C MET A 293 -4.33 -12.95 2.81
N SER A 294 -4.36 -12.34 1.63
CA SER A 294 -3.97 -12.94 0.36
C SER A 294 -3.48 -11.84 -0.59
N PRO A 295 -2.59 -12.14 -1.54
CA PRO A 295 -2.22 -11.21 -2.62
C PRO A 295 -3.43 -10.69 -3.41
N ASP A 296 -4.43 -11.54 -3.64
CA ASP A 296 -5.63 -11.25 -4.44
C ASP A 296 -6.87 -10.96 -3.59
N ASP A 297 -6.71 -10.40 -2.40
CA ASP A 297 -7.84 -10.06 -1.54
C ASP A 297 -8.55 -8.77 -1.99
N LEU A 298 -9.73 -8.52 -1.39
CA LEU A 298 -10.53 -7.33 -1.67
C LEU A 298 -9.76 -6.01 -1.50
N TYR A 299 -8.81 -5.95 -0.56
CA TYR A 299 -8.01 -4.74 -0.35
C TYR A 299 -7.11 -4.45 -1.55
N ARG A 300 -6.48 -5.50 -2.12
CA ARG A 300 -5.68 -5.36 -3.34
C ARG A 300 -6.53 -4.95 -4.52
N TYR A 301 -7.71 -5.57 -4.67
CA TYR A 301 -8.67 -5.18 -5.70
C TYR A 301 -9.01 -3.70 -5.61
N ALA A 302 -9.46 -3.21 -4.45
CA ALA A 302 -9.81 -1.81 -4.23
C ALA A 302 -8.64 -0.85 -4.53
N LEU A 303 -7.41 -1.18 -4.12
CA LEU A 303 -6.21 -0.37 -4.36
C LEU A 303 -5.79 -0.33 -5.84
N ASN A 304 -6.23 -1.26 -6.67
CA ASN A 304 -5.96 -1.25 -8.09
C ASN A 304 -6.95 -0.42 -8.90
N LEU A 305 -8.13 -0.12 -8.34
CA LEU A 305 -9.12 0.70 -9.00
C LEU A 305 -8.58 2.11 -9.26
N VAL A 306 -8.91 2.63 -10.44
CA VAL A 306 -8.58 4.00 -10.85
C VAL A 306 -9.85 4.84 -10.91
N ASP A 307 -9.71 6.13 -10.64
CA ASP A 307 -10.79 7.10 -10.82
C ASP A 307 -10.78 7.57 -12.28
N TRP A 308 -11.56 6.85 -13.07
CA TRP A 308 -11.63 7.07 -14.51
C TRP A 308 -12.44 8.32 -14.83
N SER A 309 -11.91 9.16 -15.70
CA SER A 309 -12.64 10.26 -16.34
C SER A 309 -12.26 10.37 -17.81
N GLU A 310 -13.08 11.02 -18.62
CA GLU A 310 -12.82 11.29 -20.05
C GLU A 310 -11.46 12.00 -20.28
N GLU A 311 -10.94 12.70 -19.29
CA GLU A 311 -9.63 13.36 -19.30
C GLU A 311 -8.45 12.40 -19.47
N PHE A 312 -8.64 11.14 -19.07
CA PHE A 312 -7.59 10.09 -19.11
C PHE A 312 -7.79 9.07 -20.22
N GLU A 313 -8.70 9.31 -21.20
CA GLU A 313 -8.96 8.37 -22.31
C GLU A 313 -7.69 8.06 -23.13
N GLU A 314 -6.86 9.08 -23.39
CA GLU A 314 -5.63 8.92 -24.19
C GLU A 314 -4.45 8.36 -23.37
N GLU A 315 -4.46 8.50 -22.04
CA GLU A 315 -3.38 8.08 -21.14
C GLU A 315 -3.94 7.40 -19.86
N PRO A 316 -4.52 6.21 -19.97
CA PRO A 316 -5.19 5.51 -18.86
C PRO A 316 -4.30 5.25 -17.65
N GLU A 317 -2.99 5.12 -17.86
CA GLU A 317 -1.99 4.90 -16.80
C GLU A 317 -1.78 6.13 -15.91
N LYS A 318 -2.19 7.31 -16.34
CA LYS A 318 -2.14 8.55 -15.55
C LYS A 318 -3.39 8.77 -14.69
N ALA A 319 -4.43 7.97 -14.86
CA ALA A 319 -5.63 8.06 -14.05
C ALA A 319 -5.29 7.86 -12.55
N PRO A 320 -5.75 8.76 -11.66
CA PRO A 320 -5.46 8.67 -10.25
C PRO A 320 -6.11 7.42 -9.64
N LYS A 321 -5.51 6.92 -8.57
CA LYS A 321 -6.11 5.80 -7.82
C LYS A 321 -7.39 6.27 -7.13
N LYS A 322 -8.44 5.44 -7.20
CA LYS A 322 -9.73 5.71 -6.56
C LYS A 322 -9.64 5.67 -5.04
N TYR A 323 -8.80 4.80 -4.48
CA TYR A 323 -8.64 4.61 -3.05
C TYR A 323 -7.33 5.18 -2.56
N HIS A 324 -7.39 6.01 -1.53
CA HIS A 324 -6.23 6.35 -0.71
C HIS A 324 -5.78 5.12 0.07
N HIS A 325 -4.50 4.94 0.26
CA HIS A 325 -3.96 3.82 1.03
C HIS A 325 -3.28 4.32 2.30
N ILE A 326 -3.82 3.93 3.44
CA ILE A 326 -3.20 4.11 4.75
C ILE A 326 -2.69 2.75 5.21
N ILE A 327 -1.39 2.57 5.17
CA ILE A 327 -0.75 1.30 5.49
C ILE A 327 0.22 1.47 6.66
N TYR A 328 0.16 0.54 7.61
CA TYR A 328 1.11 0.46 8.71
C TYR A 328 1.64 -0.96 8.84
N LYS A 329 2.96 -1.09 8.91
CA LYS A 329 3.66 -2.36 9.15
C LYS A 329 3.88 -2.54 10.65
N ALA A 330 3.92 -3.80 11.13
CA ALA A 330 4.23 -4.06 12.54
C ALA A 330 5.69 -3.72 12.89
N HIS A 331 6.59 -3.86 11.94
CA HIS A 331 8.02 -3.66 12.08
C HIS A 331 8.58 -2.94 10.85
N TYR A 332 9.37 -1.93 11.09
CA TYR A 332 10.16 -1.20 10.10
C TYR A 332 11.62 -1.61 10.28
N ASP A 333 12.31 -1.89 9.19
CA ASP A 333 13.69 -2.36 9.21
C ASP A 333 14.69 -1.29 9.70
N ASP A 334 15.98 -1.65 9.70
CA ASP A 334 17.10 -0.91 10.24
C ASP A 334 17.13 0.60 9.87
N LEU A 335 16.67 0.93 8.68
CA LEU A 335 16.63 2.32 8.19
C LEU A 335 15.35 3.06 8.57
N CYS A 336 14.47 2.45 9.37
CA CYS A 336 13.16 2.98 9.71
C CYS A 336 12.44 3.61 8.50
N GLU A 337 11.83 2.78 7.66
CA GLU A 337 11.14 3.21 6.43
C GLU A 337 10.15 4.36 6.68
N ALA A 338 9.50 4.40 7.84
CA ALA A 338 8.58 5.47 8.19
C ALA A 338 9.29 6.83 8.28
N GLU A 339 10.49 6.89 8.87
CA GLU A 339 11.28 8.10 8.95
C GLU A 339 11.80 8.54 7.58
N ASN A 340 12.32 7.59 6.80
CA ASN A 340 12.85 7.87 5.45
C ASN A 340 11.78 8.34 4.46
N ASN A 341 10.51 7.95 4.68
CA ASN A 341 9.37 8.38 3.86
C ASN A 341 8.62 9.59 4.45
N GLY A 342 9.24 10.32 5.40
CA GLY A 342 8.60 11.47 6.05
C GLY A 342 7.53 11.10 7.08
N GLY A 343 7.48 9.83 7.49
CA GLY A 343 6.60 9.34 8.52
C GLY A 343 7.15 9.56 9.94
N VAL A 344 6.36 9.13 10.93
CA VAL A 344 6.72 9.24 12.34
C VAL A 344 7.52 8.01 12.79
N HIS A 345 8.54 8.23 13.58
CA HIS A 345 9.33 7.18 14.20
C HIS A 345 8.55 6.49 15.34
N HIS A 346 8.33 5.19 15.23
CA HIS A 346 7.40 4.46 16.12
C HIS A 346 8.06 3.71 17.29
N GLY A 347 9.35 3.86 17.48
CA GLY A 347 10.13 3.21 18.54
C GLY A 347 11.27 2.36 18.00
N ASN A 348 12.39 2.36 18.71
CA ASN A 348 13.63 1.74 18.28
C ASN A 348 13.85 0.38 18.91
N TYR A 349 14.34 -0.54 18.08
CA TYR A 349 14.90 -1.83 18.46
C TYR A 349 16.22 -2.04 17.72
N PRO A 350 17.06 -3.00 18.14
CA PRO A 350 18.33 -3.27 17.47
C PRO A 350 18.16 -3.55 15.96
N ASP A 351 17.00 -4.07 15.55
CA ASP A 351 16.66 -4.42 14.17
C ASP A 351 15.62 -3.46 13.55
N GLY A 352 15.54 -2.21 13.98
CA GLY A 352 14.62 -1.19 13.45
C GLY A 352 13.52 -0.73 14.41
N CYS A 353 12.41 -0.24 13.88
CA CYS A 353 11.31 0.36 14.62
C CYS A 353 10.08 -0.54 14.70
N LEU A 354 9.39 -0.52 15.84
CA LEU A 354 8.08 -1.16 16.00
C LEU A 354 6.95 -0.14 15.92
N LEU A 355 5.84 -0.53 15.28
CA LEU A 355 4.62 0.27 15.23
C LEU A 355 4.04 0.52 16.63
N ASP A 356 3.96 -0.51 17.43
CA ASP A 356 3.46 -0.47 18.81
C ASP A 356 4.25 -1.49 19.65
N SER A 357 5.28 -1.01 20.35
CA SER A 357 6.18 -1.86 21.14
C SER A 357 5.50 -2.54 22.32
N TYR A 358 4.38 -2.00 22.80
CA TYR A 358 3.62 -2.57 23.89
C TYR A 358 2.70 -3.72 23.41
N ARG A 359 1.95 -3.50 22.31
CA ARG A 359 0.98 -4.49 21.80
C ARG A 359 1.61 -5.53 20.88
N LEU A 360 2.66 -5.15 20.16
CA LEU A 360 3.41 -5.99 19.25
C LEU A 360 4.89 -5.97 19.59
N PRO A 361 5.30 -6.54 20.73
CA PRO A 361 6.70 -6.56 21.14
C PRO A 361 7.54 -7.41 20.19
N TRP A 362 8.79 -6.98 19.92
CA TRP A 362 9.70 -7.67 19.01
C TRP A 362 9.90 -9.15 19.36
N ARG A 363 9.90 -9.50 20.63
CA ARG A 363 9.99 -10.90 21.07
C ARG A 363 8.90 -11.79 20.44
N GLU A 364 7.67 -11.29 20.29
CA GLU A 364 6.58 -12.03 19.68
C GLU A 364 6.65 -11.99 18.16
N LEU A 365 6.90 -10.82 17.59
CA LEU A 365 7.04 -10.64 16.14
C LEU A 365 8.20 -11.46 15.58
N SER A 366 9.37 -11.45 16.23
CA SER A 366 10.53 -12.22 15.81
C SER A 366 10.28 -13.73 15.84
N ARG A 367 9.50 -14.22 16.82
CA ARG A 367 9.08 -15.62 16.87
C ARG A 367 8.18 -15.97 15.67
N VAL A 368 7.17 -15.14 15.37
CA VAL A 368 6.31 -15.35 14.21
C VAL A 368 7.12 -15.27 12.92
N ARG A 369 8.02 -14.29 12.78
CA ARG A 369 8.93 -14.15 11.63
C ARG A 369 9.77 -15.40 11.41
N LYS A 370 10.33 -15.99 12.47
CA LYS A 370 11.16 -17.19 12.37
C LYS A 370 10.38 -18.46 12.07
N THR A 371 9.13 -18.59 12.54
CA THR A 371 8.37 -19.84 12.46
C THR A 371 7.32 -19.85 11.36
N LYS A 372 6.86 -18.69 10.91
CA LYS A 372 5.76 -18.50 9.94
C LYS A 372 5.99 -17.19 9.18
N LEU A 373 7.05 -17.17 8.37
CA LEU A 373 7.46 -15.95 7.66
C LEU A 373 6.37 -15.41 6.73
N ASP A 374 5.69 -16.29 6.00
CA ASP A 374 4.53 -15.98 5.17
C ASP A 374 3.49 -15.14 5.92
N LYS A 375 3.08 -15.63 7.09
CA LYS A 375 2.12 -14.93 7.95
C LYS A 375 2.67 -13.63 8.52
N PHE A 376 3.98 -13.59 8.81
CA PHE A 376 4.61 -12.36 9.25
C PHE A 376 4.56 -11.30 8.14
N LEU A 377 4.94 -11.66 6.93
CA LEU A 377 4.96 -10.74 5.80
C LEU A 377 3.54 -10.29 5.40
N THR A 378 2.60 -11.20 5.28
CA THR A 378 1.23 -10.86 4.85
C THR A 378 0.44 -10.14 5.95
N LEU A 379 0.33 -10.72 7.15
CA LEU A 379 -0.56 -10.20 8.20
C LEU A 379 0.06 -9.04 8.98
N TYR A 380 1.36 -9.08 9.24
CA TYR A 380 2.03 -8.08 10.08
C TYR A 380 2.75 -7.01 9.28
N GLN A 381 3.30 -7.35 8.11
CA GLN A 381 3.97 -6.38 7.24
C GLN A 381 3.08 -5.87 6.10
N GLN A 382 1.87 -6.41 5.96
CA GLN A 382 0.90 -6.05 4.91
C GLN A 382 1.47 -6.22 3.50
N GLU A 383 2.36 -7.19 3.31
CA GLU A 383 3.01 -7.47 2.03
C GLU A 383 2.25 -8.54 1.24
N ASP A 384 2.27 -8.42 -0.08
CA ASP A 384 1.68 -9.42 -0.99
C ASP A 384 2.62 -10.61 -1.08
N VAL A 385 2.43 -11.60 -0.23
CA VAL A 385 3.21 -12.85 -0.26
C VAL A 385 2.26 -14.02 -0.24
N ASP A 386 2.21 -14.74 -1.35
CA ASP A 386 1.67 -16.10 -1.37
C ASP A 386 2.85 -17.08 -1.20
N ALA A 387 3.05 -17.54 0.02
CA ALA A 387 4.15 -18.45 0.32
C ALA A 387 3.99 -19.84 -0.33
N GLU A 388 2.76 -20.23 -0.70
CA GLU A 388 2.51 -21.47 -1.45
C GLU A 388 2.84 -21.28 -2.94
N ALA A 389 2.68 -20.06 -3.48
CA ALA A 389 3.03 -19.70 -4.85
C ALA A 389 4.49 -19.27 -5.02
N SER A 390 5.19 -18.90 -3.93
CA SER A 390 6.60 -18.51 -4.01
C SER A 390 7.47 -19.66 -4.51
N LEU A 391 8.14 -19.43 -5.64
CA LEU A 391 9.07 -20.42 -6.21
C LEU A 391 10.38 -20.51 -5.45
N ILE A 392 10.81 -19.45 -4.77
CA ILE A 392 12.06 -19.40 -4.01
C ILE A 392 11.75 -19.19 -2.54
N GLN A 393 12.10 -20.18 -1.73
CA GLN A 393 11.78 -20.16 -0.30
C GLN A 393 12.81 -19.34 0.48
N GLN A 394 12.34 -18.61 1.49
CA GLN A 394 13.20 -17.83 2.38
C GLN A 394 14.29 -18.70 3.04
N ALA A 395 13.96 -19.93 3.42
CA ALA A 395 14.92 -20.86 4.00
C ALA A 395 16.11 -21.17 3.09
N TRP A 396 15.93 -21.10 1.77
CA TRP A 396 17.03 -21.28 0.82
C TRP A 396 17.95 -20.05 0.76
N ILE A 397 17.45 -18.87 1.12
CA ILE A 397 18.21 -17.62 1.13
C ILE A 397 18.91 -17.40 2.48
N ASP A 398 18.15 -17.47 3.58
CA ASP A 398 18.66 -17.14 4.92
C ASP A 398 19.27 -18.35 5.65
N GLY A 399 19.04 -19.56 5.13
CA GLY A 399 19.33 -20.80 5.83
C GLY A 399 18.19 -21.24 6.74
N GLY A 400 18.17 -22.51 7.09
CA GLY A 400 17.12 -23.10 7.91
C GLY A 400 16.43 -24.27 7.23
N ILE A 401 15.31 -24.71 7.78
CA ILE A 401 14.54 -25.85 7.28
C ILE A 401 13.51 -25.32 6.27
N ASP A 402 13.52 -25.88 5.07
CA ASP A 402 12.53 -25.53 4.03
C ASP A 402 11.18 -26.22 4.26
N LYS A 403 10.18 -25.94 3.41
CA LYS A 403 8.84 -26.54 3.52
C LYS A 403 8.81 -28.06 3.36
N ASP A 404 9.83 -28.62 2.70
CA ASP A 404 9.99 -30.06 2.48
C ASP A 404 10.75 -30.73 3.64
N GLY A 405 11.10 -29.97 4.70
CA GLY A 405 11.86 -30.45 5.86
C GLY A 405 13.38 -30.57 5.62
N VAL A 406 13.88 -30.01 4.51
CA VAL A 406 15.31 -30.09 4.13
C VAL A 406 16.07 -28.90 4.70
N GLN A 407 17.21 -29.16 5.35
CA GLN A 407 18.08 -28.12 5.89
C GLN A 407 18.85 -27.42 4.75
N SER A 408 18.69 -26.12 4.64
CA SER A 408 19.45 -25.26 3.74
C SER A 408 20.54 -24.50 4.49
N GLN A 409 21.68 -24.28 3.84
CA GLN A 409 22.79 -23.45 4.37
C GLN A 409 22.53 -21.95 4.14
N GLY A 410 21.58 -21.61 3.26
CA GLY A 410 21.33 -20.23 2.82
C GLY A 410 22.33 -19.74 1.77
N CYS A 411 22.11 -18.53 1.30
CA CYS A 411 22.92 -17.88 0.26
C CYS A 411 24.02 -16.98 0.82
N TRP A 412 23.94 -16.56 2.09
CA TRP A 412 24.80 -15.51 2.65
C TRP A 412 26.24 -15.98 2.89
N ASP A 413 27.20 -15.25 2.34
CA ASP A 413 28.63 -15.36 2.63
C ASP A 413 29.04 -14.23 3.58
N ALA A 414 29.09 -14.54 4.88
CA ALA A 414 29.41 -13.57 5.93
C ALA A 414 30.84 -13.00 5.86
N THR A 415 31.70 -13.61 5.04
CA THR A 415 33.10 -13.18 4.91
C THR A 415 33.33 -12.19 3.77
N ARG A 416 32.32 -11.94 2.96
CA ARG A 416 32.44 -11.15 1.72
C ARG A 416 31.54 -9.93 1.72
N ASN A 417 32.15 -8.78 1.49
CA ASN A 417 31.43 -7.53 1.31
C ASN A 417 30.95 -7.39 -0.13
N ILE A 418 29.88 -6.59 -0.31
CA ILE A 418 29.40 -6.22 -1.63
C ILE A 418 30.49 -5.48 -2.42
N GLY A 419 30.54 -5.68 -3.73
CA GLY A 419 31.56 -5.12 -4.60
C GLY A 419 32.89 -5.89 -4.64
N ASN A 420 33.04 -6.93 -3.79
CA ASN A 420 34.27 -7.73 -3.73
C ASN A 420 34.10 -9.08 -4.42
N TRP A 421 35.09 -9.43 -5.26
CA TRP A 421 35.17 -10.76 -5.88
C TRP A 421 35.34 -11.85 -4.82
N PRO A 422 34.64 -12.99 -4.94
CA PRO A 422 34.77 -14.10 -3.99
C PRO A 422 36.15 -14.71 -4.02
N LYS A 423 36.79 -14.89 -2.84
CA LYS A 423 38.14 -15.44 -2.72
C LYS A 423 38.21 -16.88 -3.24
N GLY A 424 39.20 -17.14 -4.10
CA GLY A 424 39.44 -18.49 -4.60
C GLY A 424 38.44 -19.01 -5.64
N VAL A 425 37.50 -18.16 -6.05
CA VAL A 425 36.53 -18.52 -7.09
C VAL A 425 37.13 -18.23 -8.46
N MET A 426 37.29 -19.32 -9.25
CA MET A 426 37.65 -19.25 -10.65
C MET A 426 36.36 -19.28 -11.49
N GLY A 427 36.20 -18.36 -12.42
CA GLY A 427 35.00 -18.28 -13.24
C GLY A 427 34.91 -17.03 -14.10
N TYR A 428 33.82 -16.90 -14.77
CA TYR A 428 33.52 -15.74 -15.62
C TYR A 428 32.95 -14.58 -14.80
N SER A 429 33.44 -13.39 -15.09
CA SER A 429 32.89 -12.14 -14.55
C SER A 429 31.86 -11.61 -15.55
N VAL A 430 30.61 -11.48 -15.12
CA VAL A 430 29.46 -11.21 -15.99
C VAL A 430 28.60 -10.13 -15.35
N VAL A 431 28.17 -9.15 -16.15
CA VAL A 431 27.15 -8.17 -15.74
C VAL A 431 25.86 -8.47 -16.47
N THR A 432 24.75 -8.43 -15.74
CA THR A 432 23.40 -8.54 -16.28
C THR A 432 22.63 -7.27 -15.97
N ALA A 433 21.79 -6.80 -16.88
CA ALA A 433 21.01 -5.60 -16.70
C ALA A 433 19.58 -5.76 -17.24
N ASP A 434 18.62 -5.39 -16.41
CA ASP A 434 17.23 -5.21 -16.77
C ASP A 434 16.88 -3.71 -16.68
N PRO A 435 16.96 -2.97 -17.81
CA PRO A 435 16.65 -1.55 -17.84
C PRO A 435 15.14 -1.34 -17.99
N SER A 436 14.57 -0.53 -17.12
CA SER A 436 13.17 -0.11 -17.21
C SER A 436 13.05 1.36 -17.63
N PRO A 437 12.25 1.71 -18.64
CA PRO A 437 12.09 3.11 -19.06
C PRO A 437 11.29 3.97 -18.08
N THR A 438 10.56 3.36 -17.15
CA THR A 438 9.61 4.07 -16.26
C THR A 438 9.85 3.84 -14.78
N LYS A 439 10.74 2.93 -14.42
CA LYS A 439 10.95 2.47 -13.03
C LYS A 439 12.42 2.29 -12.70
N TYR A 440 12.69 1.36 -11.80
CA TYR A 440 14.03 1.01 -11.36
C TYR A 440 14.73 0.12 -12.39
N TRP A 441 16.01 0.40 -12.62
CA TRP A 441 16.89 -0.54 -13.31
C TRP A 441 17.45 -1.54 -12.31
N ALA A 442 17.60 -2.79 -12.73
CA ALA A 442 18.33 -3.81 -11.98
C ALA A 442 19.60 -4.19 -12.74
N VAL A 443 20.75 -3.88 -12.16
CA VAL A 443 22.06 -4.23 -12.69
C VAL A 443 22.77 -5.12 -11.69
N GLN A 444 23.31 -6.26 -12.14
CA GLN A 444 23.92 -7.26 -11.28
C GLN A 444 25.27 -7.68 -11.85
N TRP A 445 26.30 -7.71 -10.99
CA TRP A 445 27.60 -8.24 -11.33
C TRP A 445 27.81 -9.60 -10.66
N TRP A 446 28.14 -10.61 -11.46
CA TRP A 446 28.23 -12.00 -11.07
C TRP A 446 29.61 -12.60 -11.33
N ALA A 447 30.06 -13.45 -10.39
CA ALA A 447 31.09 -14.46 -10.62
C ALA A 447 30.41 -15.80 -10.89
N TYR A 448 30.52 -16.31 -12.12
CA TYR A 448 29.89 -17.55 -12.55
C TYR A 448 30.91 -18.63 -12.85
N SER A 449 30.78 -19.80 -12.21
CA SER A 449 31.65 -20.97 -12.42
C SER A 449 30.90 -22.06 -13.22
N PRO A 450 31.23 -22.29 -14.50
CA PRO A 450 30.51 -23.25 -15.36
C PRO A 450 30.56 -24.68 -14.83
N ASP A 451 31.71 -25.11 -14.29
CA ASP A 451 31.92 -26.50 -13.84
C ASP A 451 31.02 -26.85 -12.65
N THR A 452 30.87 -25.94 -11.70
CA THR A 452 30.09 -26.16 -10.47
C THR A 452 28.70 -25.59 -10.54
N LYS A 453 28.41 -24.77 -11.55
CA LYS A 453 27.20 -23.95 -11.70
C LYS A 453 27.01 -22.97 -10.52
N MET A 454 28.06 -22.65 -9.80
CA MET A 454 28.05 -21.70 -8.71
C MET A 454 27.94 -20.26 -9.24
N GLN A 455 27.12 -19.47 -8.58
CA GLN A 455 26.79 -18.10 -8.92
C GLN A 455 27.02 -17.24 -7.67
N HIS A 456 28.04 -16.41 -7.70
CA HIS A 456 28.31 -15.49 -6.61
C HIS A 456 27.93 -14.07 -7.08
N LEU A 457 26.91 -13.48 -6.49
CA LEU A 457 26.62 -12.07 -6.73
C LEU A 457 27.75 -11.25 -6.14
N VAL A 458 28.39 -10.43 -6.95
CA VAL A 458 29.47 -9.53 -6.52
C VAL A 458 28.91 -8.19 -6.12
N ASP A 459 28.08 -7.58 -6.99
CA ASP A 459 27.45 -6.29 -6.72
C ASP A 459 26.03 -6.22 -7.30
N LEU A 460 25.21 -5.30 -6.77
CA LEU A 460 23.83 -5.06 -7.15
C LEU A 460 23.55 -3.55 -7.16
N ALA A 461 23.02 -3.04 -8.25
CA ALA A 461 22.41 -1.74 -8.30
C ALA A 461 20.92 -1.89 -8.68
N ARG A 462 20.02 -1.40 -7.83
CA ARG A 462 18.59 -1.27 -8.12
C ARG A 462 18.14 0.14 -7.79
N THR A 463 18.10 1.00 -8.80
CA THR A 463 17.85 2.42 -8.65
C THR A 463 17.17 2.97 -9.91
N PRO A 464 16.39 4.07 -9.80
CA PRO A 464 16.01 4.83 -10.98
C PRO A 464 17.30 5.28 -11.70
N MET A 465 17.36 5.04 -13.01
CA MET A 465 18.58 5.29 -13.79
C MET A 465 18.20 5.67 -15.21
N GLU A 466 18.95 6.58 -15.79
CA GLU A 466 18.90 6.89 -17.22
C GLU A 466 20.10 6.29 -17.96
N ALA A 467 20.03 6.25 -19.29
CA ALA A 467 21.12 5.67 -20.09
C ALA A 467 22.49 6.29 -19.83
N PRO A 468 22.66 7.61 -19.61
CA PRO A 468 23.93 8.22 -19.24
C PRO A 468 24.47 7.78 -17.87
N ASP A 469 23.59 7.52 -16.88
CA ASP A 469 24.00 7.02 -15.56
C ASP A 469 24.56 5.59 -15.66
N PHE A 470 24.07 4.83 -16.64
CA PHE A 470 24.53 3.48 -16.91
C PHE A 470 25.88 3.47 -17.65
N LEU A 471 25.99 4.22 -18.74
CA LEU A 471 27.25 4.46 -19.45
C LEU A 471 27.17 5.72 -20.32
N ASP A 472 28.09 6.64 -20.12
CA ASP A 472 28.24 7.84 -20.94
C ASP A 472 29.70 8.07 -21.37
N TYR A 473 29.89 8.93 -22.35
CA TYR A 473 31.20 9.36 -22.82
C TYR A 473 31.30 10.89 -22.79
N ASN A 474 32.10 11.39 -21.89
CA ASN A 474 32.39 12.81 -21.79
C ASN A 474 33.43 13.20 -22.87
N GLN A 475 32.99 14.04 -23.83
CA GLN A 475 33.83 14.47 -24.97
C GLN A 475 34.93 15.41 -24.53
N ASP A 476 34.73 16.23 -23.50
CA ASP A 476 35.70 17.22 -23.03
C ASP A 476 36.89 16.54 -22.33
N THR A 477 36.59 15.60 -21.44
CA THR A 477 37.62 14.85 -20.71
C THR A 477 38.12 13.62 -21.46
N ARG A 478 37.40 13.18 -22.49
CA ARG A 478 37.63 11.94 -23.25
C ARG A 478 37.59 10.68 -22.38
N THR A 479 36.77 10.71 -21.36
CA THR A 479 36.61 9.59 -20.40
C THR A 479 35.21 9.01 -20.48
N TYR A 480 35.12 7.71 -20.19
CA TYR A 480 33.84 7.06 -19.93
C TYR A 480 33.43 7.28 -18.48
N THR A 481 32.13 7.37 -18.23
CA THR A 481 31.50 7.55 -16.92
C THR A 481 30.27 6.64 -16.81
N GLY A 482 29.71 6.54 -15.62
CA GLY A 482 28.53 5.73 -15.33
C GLY A 482 28.87 4.39 -14.66
N LEU A 483 27.81 3.69 -14.24
CA LEU A 483 27.90 2.48 -13.43
C LEU A 483 28.74 1.37 -14.06
N LEU A 484 28.60 1.16 -15.37
CA LEU A 484 29.37 0.13 -16.09
C LEU A 484 30.86 0.41 -16.10
N GLU A 485 31.27 1.65 -16.31
CA GLU A 485 32.68 2.01 -16.27
C GLU A 485 33.24 1.86 -14.86
N GLU A 486 32.50 2.33 -13.84
CA GLU A 486 32.90 2.17 -12.45
C GLU A 486 33.10 0.70 -12.08
N TRP A 487 32.15 -0.16 -12.44
CA TRP A 487 32.24 -1.59 -12.16
C TRP A 487 33.33 -2.27 -12.98
N TRP A 488 33.54 -1.83 -14.23
CA TRP A 488 34.62 -2.39 -15.04
C TRP A 488 35.99 -2.07 -14.43
N VAL A 489 36.23 -0.83 -14.03
CA VAL A 489 37.48 -0.41 -13.36
C VAL A 489 37.67 -1.23 -12.07
N ARG A 490 36.66 -1.31 -11.22
CA ARG A 490 36.70 -2.07 -9.97
C ARG A 490 36.98 -3.57 -10.20
N SER A 491 36.36 -4.15 -11.20
CA SER A 491 36.56 -5.57 -11.55
C SER A 491 37.97 -5.82 -12.09
N ASN A 492 38.49 -4.90 -12.88
CA ASN A 492 39.85 -4.95 -13.40
C ASN A 492 40.90 -4.81 -12.29
N ASP A 493 40.70 -3.89 -11.34
CA ASP A 493 41.59 -3.70 -10.19
C ASP A 493 41.66 -4.94 -9.27
N GLN A 494 40.59 -5.72 -9.23
CA GLN A 494 40.54 -7.00 -8.53
C GLN A 494 41.10 -8.16 -9.36
N GLY A 495 41.54 -7.94 -10.60
CA GLY A 495 42.07 -8.97 -11.50
C GLY A 495 40.99 -9.84 -12.16
N HIS A 496 39.72 -9.42 -12.09
CA HIS A 496 38.58 -10.17 -12.63
C HIS A 496 37.67 -9.25 -13.49
N PRO A 497 38.21 -8.57 -14.53
CA PRO A 497 37.40 -7.68 -15.35
C PRO A 497 36.24 -8.44 -15.97
N PHE A 498 35.03 -7.86 -15.93
CA PHE A 498 33.92 -8.54 -16.57
C PHE A 498 34.04 -8.44 -18.09
N THR A 499 33.74 -9.57 -18.73
CA THR A 499 33.91 -9.75 -20.18
C THR A 499 32.60 -9.96 -20.93
N TYR A 500 31.51 -10.02 -20.21
CA TYR A 500 30.15 -10.16 -20.76
C TYR A 500 29.20 -9.18 -20.08
N LEU A 501 28.41 -8.50 -20.90
CA LEU A 501 27.29 -7.67 -20.48
C LEU A 501 26.04 -8.19 -21.16
N ILE A 502 25.14 -8.80 -20.39
CA ILE A 502 23.86 -9.33 -20.85
C ILE A 502 22.79 -8.29 -20.51
N VAL A 503 22.14 -7.74 -21.53
CA VAL A 503 21.14 -6.67 -21.33
C VAL A 503 19.84 -7.06 -21.99
N GLU A 504 18.72 -6.82 -21.31
CA GLU A 504 17.42 -6.94 -21.95
C GLU A 504 17.34 -6.01 -23.17
N ALA A 505 16.92 -6.57 -24.30
CA ALA A 505 16.88 -5.85 -25.57
C ALA A 505 15.48 -5.87 -26.20
N ASN A 506 14.46 -5.48 -25.43
CA ASN A 506 13.12 -5.23 -25.94
C ASN A 506 13.10 -3.89 -26.73
N ALA A 507 12.02 -3.59 -27.45
CA ALA A 507 12.02 -2.59 -28.52
C ALA A 507 12.68 -1.21 -28.19
N ALA A 508 12.44 -0.67 -27.01
CA ALA A 508 13.00 0.62 -26.58
C ALA A 508 14.47 0.53 -26.12
N GLN A 509 14.89 -0.58 -25.52
CA GLN A 509 16.22 -0.76 -24.94
C GLN A 509 17.28 -1.14 -25.98
N ARG A 510 16.88 -1.62 -27.15
CA ARG A 510 17.78 -1.91 -28.28
C ARG A 510 18.58 -0.70 -28.73
N PHE A 511 18.01 0.50 -28.61
CA PHE A 511 18.69 1.72 -29.06
C PHE A 511 19.94 2.01 -28.24
N MET A 512 19.95 1.72 -26.95
CA MET A 512 21.10 1.97 -26.08
C MET A 512 22.34 1.21 -26.53
N LEU A 513 22.21 -0.07 -26.86
CA LEU A 513 23.33 -0.90 -27.35
C LEU A 513 23.81 -0.50 -28.75
N GLN A 514 23.07 0.36 -29.46
CA GLN A 514 23.44 0.85 -30.79
C GLN A 514 24.23 2.16 -30.75
N TYR A 515 24.28 2.83 -29.61
CA TYR A 515 25.06 4.06 -29.48
C TYR A 515 26.55 3.82 -29.74
N ASP A 516 27.18 4.73 -30.49
CA ASP A 516 28.59 4.59 -30.88
C ASP A 516 29.53 4.54 -29.66
N HIS A 517 29.26 5.29 -28.62
CA HIS A 517 30.06 5.26 -27.39
C HIS A 517 29.96 3.90 -26.67
N PHE A 518 28.81 3.25 -26.69
CA PHE A 518 28.63 1.90 -26.14
C PHE A 518 29.47 0.86 -26.87
N LYS A 519 29.42 0.88 -28.21
CA LYS A 519 30.19 -0.03 -29.05
C LYS A 519 31.68 0.21 -28.91
N ARG A 520 32.13 1.46 -28.86
CA ARG A 520 33.54 1.82 -28.64
C ARG A 520 34.02 1.37 -27.26
N TRP A 521 33.21 1.62 -26.21
CA TRP A 521 33.51 1.18 -24.85
C TRP A 521 33.67 -0.33 -24.78
N SER A 522 32.71 -1.08 -25.30
CA SER A 522 32.73 -2.54 -25.39
C SER A 522 34.02 -3.05 -26.06
N ALA A 523 34.41 -2.45 -27.19
CA ALA A 523 35.64 -2.80 -27.91
C ALA A 523 36.91 -2.48 -27.09
N ILE A 524 36.99 -1.29 -26.47
CA ILE A 524 38.12 -0.85 -25.66
C ILE A 524 38.30 -1.70 -24.42
N ARG A 525 37.16 -2.06 -23.74
CA ARG A 525 37.16 -2.84 -22.49
C ARG A 525 37.13 -4.33 -22.73
N ASN A 526 37.05 -4.79 -23.99
CA ASN A 526 36.91 -6.19 -24.38
C ASN A 526 35.70 -6.87 -23.72
N VAL A 527 34.54 -6.20 -23.71
CA VAL A 527 33.28 -6.68 -23.15
C VAL A 527 32.34 -7.10 -24.26
N ASN A 528 31.90 -8.34 -24.25
CA ASN A 528 30.92 -8.87 -25.21
C ASN A 528 29.51 -8.42 -24.82
N LEU A 529 28.85 -7.67 -25.70
CA LEU A 529 27.45 -7.25 -25.52
C LEU A 529 26.51 -8.36 -25.96
N VAL A 530 25.73 -8.89 -25.04
CA VAL A 530 24.78 -10.00 -25.28
C VAL A 530 23.36 -9.47 -25.12
N PRO A 531 22.63 -9.19 -26.21
CA PRO A 531 21.25 -8.78 -26.11
C PRO A 531 20.34 -9.97 -25.74
N HIS A 532 19.62 -9.86 -24.65
CA HIS A 532 18.61 -10.83 -24.21
C HIS A 532 17.21 -10.37 -24.66
N GLN A 533 16.39 -11.26 -25.19
CA GLN A 533 14.99 -10.97 -25.56
C GLN A 533 14.04 -11.69 -24.64
N THR A 534 13.30 -10.92 -23.87
CA THR A 534 12.22 -11.43 -23.02
C THR A 534 10.89 -11.43 -23.78
N ASN A 535 10.25 -12.58 -23.85
CA ASN A 535 8.93 -12.77 -24.43
C ASN A 535 8.18 -13.85 -23.63
N ARG A 536 7.42 -14.72 -24.31
CA ARG A 536 6.75 -15.85 -23.67
C ARG A 536 7.70 -16.85 -22.99
N ASN A 537 8.99 -16.76 -23.27
CA ASN A 537 10.02 -17.61 -22.67
C ASN A 537 10.13 -17.45 -21.14
N LYS A 538 9.79 -16.30 -20.58
CA LYS A 538 9.85 -16.12 -19.12
C LYS A 538 8.89 -17.03 -18.34
N SER A 539 7.80 -17.47 -18.96
CA SER A 539 6.78 -18.37 -18.36
C SER A 539 6.93 -19.83 -18.80
N ASP A 540 7.98 -20.18 -19.54
CA ASP A 540 8.23 -21.54 -20.00
C ASP A 540 8.68 -22.44 -18.84
N GLU A 541 8.07 -23.62 -18.69
CA GLU A 541 8.37 -24.57 -17.60
C GLU A 541 9.80 -25.09 -17.61
N SER A 542 10.45 -25.16 -18.76
CA SER A 542 11.79 -25.72 -18.92
C SER A 542 12.91 -24.69 -18.91
N TYR A 543 12.58 -23.43 -19.28
CA TYR A 543 13.57 -22.38 -19.52
C TYR A 543 13.24 -21.06 -18.83
N GLY A 544 12.04 -20.91 -18.32
CA GLY A 544 11.56 -19.67 -17.72
C GLY A 544 12.22 -19.31 -16.39
N VAL A 545 11.77 -18.24 -15.80
CA VAL A 545 12.28 -17.69 -14.53
C VAL A 545 12.28 -18.72 -13.40
N GLN A 546 11.32 -19.66 -13.42
CA GLN A 546 11.22 -20.76 -12.45
C GLN A 546 12.47 -21.67 -12.42
N THR A 547 13.32 -21.66 -13.45
CA THR A 547 14.60 -22.38 -13.46
C THR A 547 15.61 -21.84 -12.45
N LEU A 548 15.37 -20.67 -11.85
CA LEU A 548 16.15 -20.15 -10.74
C LEU A 548 15.97 -20.98 -9.46
N ALA A 549 14.77 -21.48 -9.17
CA ALA A 549 14.47 -22.18 -7.93
C ALA A 549 15.38 -23.38 -7.64
N PRO A 550 15.68 -24.30 -8.59
CA PRO A 550 16.63 -25.38 -8.39
C PRO A 550 18.05 -24.91 -7.99
N HIS A 551 18.51 -23.76 -8.47
CA HIS A 551 19.82 -23.22 -8.11
C HIS A 551 19.86 -22.74 -6.67
N TYR A 552 18.80 -22.08 -6.19
CA TYR A 552 18.66 -21.69 -4.79
C TYR A 552 18.52 -22.91 -3.86
N LYS A 553 17.64 -23.86 -4.21
CA LYS A 553 17.44 -25.10 -3.45
C LYS A 553 18.74 -25.92 -3.33
N ALA A 554 19.54 -25.97 -4.38
CA ALA A 554 20.84 -26.68 -4.39
C ALA A 554 21.99 -25.89 -3.75
N GLY A 555 21.76 -24.68 -3.19
CA GLY A 555 22.77 -23.85 -2.57
C GLY A 555 23.84 -23.32 -3.54
N ARG A 556 23.53 -23.21 -4.83
CA ARG A 556 24.46 -22.75 -5.87
C ARG A 556 24.56 -21.24 -5.99
N VAL A 557 23.72 -20.49 -5.29
CA VAL A 557 23.72 -19.04 -5.28
C VAL A 557 24.33 -18.53 -3.99
N ARG A 558 25.22 -17.54 -4.08
CA ARG A 558 25.89 -16.92 -2.95
C ARG A 558 25.78 -15.40 -3.01
N PHE A 559 25.38 -14.79 -1.92
CA PHE A 559 25.24 -13.35 -1.74
C PHE A 559 26.33 -12.78 -0.83
N PRO A 560 26.78 -11.53 -1.06
CA PRO A 560 27.65 -10.87 -0.10
C PRO A 560 26.89 -10.62 1.21
N GLY A 561 27.44 -11.05 2.32
CA GLY A 561 26.84 -10.91 3.66
C GLY A 561 27.82 -10.40 4.72
N GLY A 562 29.03 -10.01 4.29
CA GLY A 562 30.08 -9.47 5.15
C GLY A 562 29.98 -7.94 5.29
N GLY A 563 30.92 -7.37 6.03
CA GLY A 563 30.91 -5.95 6.40
C GLY A 563 30.15 -5.72 7.71
N THR A 564 29.82 -4.47 8.00
CA THR A 564 28.78 -4.26 8.98
C THR A 564 27.52 -4.92 8.43
N TYR A 565 26.85 -5.69 9.25
CA TYR A 565 25.65 -6.48 8.91
C TYR A 565 24.60 -5.68 8.12
N LEU A 566 24.64 -4.35 8.23
CA LEU A 566 23.73 -3.40 7.65
C LEU A 566 24.01 -3.10 6.17
N GLU A 567 25.28 -3.00 5.74
CA GLU A 567 25.59 -2.46 4.39
C GLU A 567 25.29 -3.44 3.25
N SER A 568 25.89 -4.63 3.27
CA SER A 568 25.69 -5.59 2.18
C SER A 568 24.25 -6.13 2.13
N LYS A 569 23.64 -6.40 3.28
CA LYS A 569 22.25 -6.89 3.34
C LYS A 569 21.23 -5.82 2.97
N ALA A 570 21.48 -4.56 3.28
CA ALA A 570 20.59 -3.46 2.89
C ALA A 570 20.53 -3.31 1.36
N VAL A 571 21.67 -3.35 0.69
CA VAL A 571 21.73 -3.33 -0.78
C VAL A 571 21.02 -4.55 -1.40
N MET A 572 21.14 -5.72 -0.78
CA MET A 572 20.53 -6.96 -1.25
C MET A 572 19.03 -7.08 -0.98
N LYS A 573 18.49 -6.27 -0.07
CA LYS A 573 17.09 -6.34 0.37
C LYS A 573 16.07 -6.31 -0.78
N PRO A 574 16.18 -5.44 -1.80
CA PRO A 574 15.23 -5.44 -2.92
C PRO A 574 15.23 -6.76 -3.70
N MET A 575 16.40 -7.34 -3.95
CA MET A 575 16.52 -8.62 -4.66
C MET A 575 15.93 -9.76 -3.85
N VAL A 576 16.24 -9.86 -2.56
CA VAL A 576 15.66 -10.89 -1.67
C VAL A 576 14.14 -10.78 -1.63
N LYS A 577 13.61 -9.56 -1.55
CA LYS A 577 12.17 -9.31 -1.58
C LYS A 577 11.53 -9.80 -2.88
N GLU A 578 12.07 -9.43 -4.02
CA GLU A 578 11.54 -9.84 -5.33
C GLU A 578 11.62 -11.36 -5.54
N LEU A 579 12.70 -12.01 -5.12
CA LEU A 579 12.86 -13.46 -5.19
C LEU A 579 11.80 -14.23 -4.40
N ILE A 580 11.48 -13.75 -3.19
CA ILE A 580 10.48 -14.40 -2.33
C ILE A 580 9.05 -14.12 -2.82
N GLN A 581 8.83 -12.95 -3.38
CA GLN A 581 7.50 -12.53 -3.83
C GLN A 581 7.18 -13.00 -5.27
N TRP A 582 8.17 -13.47 -6.02
CA TRP A 582 7.94 -13.90 -7.39
C TRP A 582 7.14 -15.23 -7.45
N PRO A 583 6.11 -15.40 -8.33
CA PRO A 583 5.74 -14.50 -9.44
C PRO A 583 4.76 -13.36 -9.07
N GLU A 584 4.21 -13.32 -7.87
CA GLU A 584 3.10 -12.44 -7.45
C GLU A 584 3.56 -11.04 -6.97
N GLY A 585 4.88 -10.79 -6.95
CA GLY A 585 5.45 -9.51 -6.53
C GLY A 585 5.08 -8.34 -7.44
N SER A 586 5.07 -7.13 -6.90
CA SER A 586 4.80 -5.89 -7.66
C SER A 586 5.92 -5.52 -8.63
N THR A 587 7.13 -6.04 -8.42
CA THR A 587 8.31 -5.87 -9.29
C THR A 587 9.10 -7.16 -9.34
N ASP A 588 9.80 -7.39 -10.46
CA ASP A 588 10.61 -8.57 -10.72
C ASP A 588 11.96 -8.23 -11.39
N ASP A 589 12.34 -6.96 -11.40
CA ASP A 589 13.52 -6.45 -12.14
C ASP A 589 14.82 -7.21 -11.77
N THR A 590 15.06 -7.44 -10.48
CA THR A 590 16.28 -8.15 -10.03
C THR A 590 16.19 -9.66 -10.28
N VAL A 591 15.01 -10.23 -10.25
CA VAL A 591 14.75 -11.64 -10.60
C VAL A 591 15.02 -11.87 -12.08
N MET A 592 14.55 -10.94 -12.92
CA MET A 592 14.78 -10.97 -14.37
C MET A 592 16.26 -10.83 -14.70
N ALA A 593 16.96 -9.87 -14.12
CA ALA A 593 18.39 -9.68 -14.32
C ALA A 593 19.21 -10.94 -13.93
N HIS A 594 18.82 -11.65 -12.86
CA HIS A 594 19.43 -12.91 -12.49
C HIS A 594 19.10 -14.03 -13.48
N TRP A 595 17.84 -14.12 -13.92
CA TRP A 595 17.45 -15.11 -14.90
C TRP A 595 18.19 -14.95 -16.24
N PHE A 596 18.54 -13.74 -16.66
CA PHE A 596 19.33 -13.51 -17.85
C PHE A 596 20.71 -14.19 -17.78
N LEU A 597 21.33 -14.24 -16.60
CA LEU A 597 22.56 -15.02 -16.41
C LEU A 597 22.31 -16.50 -16.70
N ILE A 598 21.31 -17.10 -16.03
CA ILE A 598 21.04 -18.54 -16.10
C ILE A 598 20.61 -18.96 -17.51
N TRP A 599 19.79 -18.14 -18.16
CA TRP A 599 19.37 -18.40 -19.54
C TRP A 599 20.53 -18.42 -20.54
N ASN A 600 21.47 -17.47 -20.40
CA ASN A 600 22.55 -17.31 -21.37
C ASN A 600 23.79 -18.14 -21.01
N ALA A 601 23.99 -18.52 -19.75
CA ALA A 601 25.20 -19.21 -19.28
C ALA A 601 25.53 -20.51 -20.05
N PRO A 602 24.56 -21.42 -20.35
CA PRO A 602 24.86 -22.62 -21.12
C PRO A 602 25.39 -22.34 -22.52
N HIS A 603 24.91 -21.26 -23.14
CA HIS A 603 25.29 -20.87 -24.50
C HIS A 603 26.63 -20.14 -24.54
N LEU A 604 26.97 -19.41 -23.48
CA LEU A 604 28.18 -18.61 -23.42
C LEU A 604 29.38 -19.37 -22.84
N PHE A 605 29.15 -20.31 -21.90
CA PHE A 605 30.21 -20.87 -21.05
C PHE A 605 30.31 -22.41 -21.05
N ASP A 606 29.24 -23.14 -21.44
CA ASP A 606 29.29 -24.60 -21.51
C ASP A 606 29.85 -25.02 -22.87
N GLY A 607 31.14 -25.31 -22.90
CA GLY A 607 31.97 -25.54 -24.11
C GLY A 607 31.67 -26.84 -24.91
N ASN A 608 30.42 -27.22 -25.10
CA ASN A 608 30.02 -28.28 -26.01
C ASN A 608 29.09 -27.72 -27.10
N ASN A 609 29.65 -27.61 -28.28
CA ASN A 609 29.13 -27.32 -29.61
C ASN A 609 29.30 -25.87 -30.10
N GLY A 610 30.31 -25.71 -30.93
CA GLY A 610 30.56 -24.57 -31.81
C GLY A 610 29.41 -24.25 -32.82
N GLN A 611 28.19 -24.32 -32.38
CA GLN A 611 27.06 -23.66 -33.07
C GLN A 611 26.81 -22.34 -32.34
N VAL A 612 27.53 -21.32 -32.79
CA VAL A 612 27.11 -19.93 -32.62
C VAL A 612 25.71 -19.87 -33.26
N TYR A 613 24.67 -19.90 -32.43
CA TYR A 613 23.35 -19.50 -32.89
C TYR A 613 23.42 -18.02 -33.23
N GLN A 614 23.84 -17.73 -34.48
CA GLN A 614 23.52 -16.46 -35.10
C GLN A 614 22.00 -16.43 -35.15
N PHE A 615 21.40 -15.74 -34.20
CA PHE A 615 20.01 -15.33 -34.33
C PHE A 615 19.90 -14.49 -35.60
N SER A 616 19.55 -15.14 -36.72
CA SER A 616 19.25 -14.43 -37.94
C SER A 616 18.00 -13.62 -37.65
N ASN A 617 18.16 -12.32 -37.46
CA ASN A 617 17.09 -11.32 -37.35
C ASN A 617 16.26 -11.22 -38.66
N ARG A 618 16.19 -12.29 -39.43
CA ARG A 618 15.39 -12.34 -40.63
C ARG A 618 14.02 -12.91 -40.31
N PRO A 619 12.95 -12.15 -40.54
CA PRO A 619 11.59 -12.66 -40.39
C PRO A 619 11.41 -14.00 -41.12
N ALA A 620 10.56 -14.91 -40.63
CA ALA A 620 10.38 -16.26 -41.15
C ALA A 620 10.01 -16.30 -42.66
N TRP A 621 9.46 -15.22 -43.21
CA TRP A 621 9.18 -15.08 -44.64
C TRP A 621 10.44 -14.87 -45.50
N VAL A 622 11.48 -14.21 -44.94
CA VAL A 622 12.79 -14.02 -45.62
C VAL A 622 13.56 -15.34 -45.68
N GLN A 623 13.46 -16.20 -44.65
CA GLN A 623 14.07 -17.52 -44.62
C GLN A 623 13.43 -18.47 -45.66
N ARG A 624 12.11 -18.38 -45.89
CA ARG A 624 11.41 -19.17 -46.91
C ARG A 624 11.85 -18.79 -48.32
N ASN A 625 12.14 -17.53 -48.57
CA ASN A 625 12.57 -17.09 -49.90
C ASN A 625 14.06 -17.42 -50.17
N ALA A 626 14.94 -17.38 -49.17
CA ALA A 626 16.33 -17.79 -49.35
C ALA A 626 16.50 -19.29 -49.71
N ASN A 627 15.59 -20.15 -49.20
CA ASN A 627 15.57 -21.56 -49.54
C ASN A 627 14.93 -21.87 -50.95
N ARG A 628 14.18 -20.92 -51.52
CA ARG A 628 13.65 -21.03 -52.89
C ARG A 628 14.74 -20.73 -53.94
N PHE A 629 15.68 -19.86 -53.66
CA PHE A 629 16.80 -19.51 -54.55
C PHE A 629 17.93 -20.56 -54.54
N LYS A 630 18.00 -21.47 -53.54
CA LYS A 630 18.97 -22.57 -53.51
C LYS A 630 18.53 -23.85 -54.21
N ARG A 631 17.29 -23.89 -54.75
CA ARG A 631 16.75 -25.05 -55.51
C ARG A 631 16.57 -24.78 -56.97
N GLY A 632 17.20 -23.74 -57.51
CA GLY A 632 17.10 -23.38 -58.92
C GLY A 632 18.48 -23.08 -59.51
N VAL A 633 19.41 -24.03 -59.40
CA VAL A 633 20.53 -24.26 -60.35
C VAL A 633 20.76 -25.77 -60.38
#